data_a6f26fa99c5262a2be9c8a920629e153
#
_entry.id   a6f26fa99c5262a2be9c8a920629e153
#
_cell.length_a   1.000
_cell.length_b   1.000
_cell.length_c   1.000
_cell.angle_alpha   90.00
_cell.angle_beta   90.00
_cell.angle_gamma   90.00
#
_symmetry.space_group_name_H-M   'P 1'
#
loop_
_entity.id
_entity.type
_entity.pdbx_description
1 polymer ?
#
loop_
_entity_poly.entity_id
_entity_poly.type
_entity_poly.pdbx_seq_one_letter_code
_entity_poly.pdbx_strand_id
1 'polypeptide(L)'
;VGSHDYIEATCTTPKTCRYCNEVVGTANGHNYERKTKKATCKEAGAIYDECSVCKDVQIIQTEDKLPHELVHHDGKPAECIKTGYEAYDTCKNCDYTTYKELPILMHKRLFHQHVKVKVIHFIVVQDVKIVIKLMKKQNCHIKNQIG
;
A
#
# COMPACT_ATOMS: atom_id res chain seq x y z
N VAL A 1 -31.02 52.28 -17.06
CA VAL A 1 -29.69 51.96 -16.58
C VAL A 1 -29.83 50.65 -15.82
N GLY A 2 -29.33 49.54 -16.40
CA GLY A 2 -29.45 48.22 -15.79
C GLY A 2 -28.60 48.13 -14.53
N SER A 3 -29.12 47.46 -13.51
CA SER A 3 -28.37 47.11 -12.29
C SER A 3 -27.36 46.02 -12.65
N HIS A 4 -26.09 46.22 -12.30
CA HIS A 4 -25.05 45.18 -12.44
C HIS A 4 -25.18 44.15 -11.32
N ASP A 5 -25.04 42.88 -11.68
CA ASP A 5 -24.95 41.75 -10.78
C ASP A 5 -23.48 41.28 -10.76
N TYR A 6 -22.78 41.53 -9.66
CA TYR A 6 -21.36 41.26 -9.55
C TYR A 6 -21.09 39.94 -8.81
N ILE A 7 -20.19 39.15 -9.38
CA ILE A 7 -19.54 38.01 -8.71
C ILE A 7 -18.42 38.63 -7.85
N GLU A 8 -18.38 38.30 -6.57
CA GLU A 8 -17.36 38.80 -5.66
C GLU A 8 -15.94 38.37 -6.05
N ALA A 9 -14.98 39.23 -5.72
CA ALA A 9 -13.59 38.97 -5.97
C ALA A 9 -13.10 37.72 -5.20
N THR A 10 -12.28 36.91 -5.85
CA THR A 10 -11.58 35.77 -5.25
C THR A 10 -10.10 36.11 -5.02
N CYS A 11 -9.31 35.11 -4.58
CA CYS A 11 -7.86 35.32 -4.44
C CYS A 11 -7.18 35.69 -5.77
N THR A 12 -7.71 35.20 -6.88
CA THR A 12 -7.08 35.32 -8.22
C THR A 12 -7.90 36.12 -9.23
N THR A 13 -9.19 36.29 -9.00
CA THR A 13 -10.07 37.00 -9.91
C THR A 13 -10.68 38.25 -9.28
N PRO A 14 -10.72 39.37 -10.00
CA PRO A 14 -11.37 40.58 -9.50
C PRO A 14 -12.91 40.43 -9.51
N LYS A 15 -13.59 41.35 -8.84
CA LYS A 15 -15.04 41.44 -8.86
C LYS A 15 -15.53 41.76 -10.27
N THR A 16 -16.37 40.91 -10.85
CA THR A 16 -16.75 40.95 -12.27
C THR A 16 -18.25 40.86 -12.43
N CYS A 17 -18.83 41.71 -13.27
CA CYS A 17 -20.25 41.62 -13.61
C CYS A 17 -20.58 40.36 -14.39
N ARG A 18 -21.60 39.65 -13.93
CA ARG A 18 -22.06 38.37 -14.55
C ARG A 18 -22.56 38.51 -15.99
N TYR A 19 -23.07 39.67 -16.34
CA TYR A 19 -23.75 39.89 -17.62
C TYR A 19 -22.89 40.63 -18.64
N CYS A 20 -22.13 41.63 -18.23
CA CYS A 20 -21.35 42.46 -19.14
C CYS A 20 -19.85 42.32 -19.00
N ASN A 21 -19.38 41.48 -18.07
CA ASN A 21 -17.96 41.25 -17.74
C ASN A 21 -17.20 42.52 -17.29
N GLU A 22 -17.92 43.57 -16.87
CA GLU A 22 -17.28 44.75 -16.28
C GLU A 22 -16.52 44.33 -15.03
N VAL A 23 -15.28 44.73 -14.94
CA VAL A 23 -14.38 44.44 -13.82
C VAL A 23 -14.29 45.64 -12.89
N VAL A 24 -14.49 45.38 -11.60
CA VAL A 24 -14.39 46.41 -10.57
C VAL A 24 -13.37 46.01 -9.52
N GLY A 25 -12.33 46.83 -9.37
CA GLY A 25 -11.26 46.58 -8.42
C GLY A 25 -10.23 45.53 -8.90
N THR A 26 -9.56 44.92 -7.95
CA THR A 26 -8.53 43.88 -8.17
C THR A 26 -8.90 42.59 -7.48
N ALA A 27 -8.24 41.48 -7.83
CA ALA A 27 -8.31 40.25 -7.03
C ALA A 27 -7.86 40.48 -5.60
N ASN A 28 -8.42 39.75 -4.67
CA ASN A 28 -8.14 39.91 -3.22
C ASN A 28 -6.70 39.49 -2.85
N GLY A 29 -6.01 38.73 -3.74
CA GLY A 29 -4.73 38.13 -3.43
C GLY A 29 -4.85 36.93 -2.49
N HIS A 30 -3.73 36.29 -2.24
CA HIS A 30 -3.66 35.15 -1.31
C HIS A 30 -3.25 35.64 0.08
N ASN A 31 -3.91 35.07 1.09
CA ASN A 31 -3.51 35.23 2.49
C ASN A 31 -2.81 33.94 2.93
N TYR A 32 -1.49 33.90 2.76
CA TYR A 32 -0.69 32.72 3.06
C TYR A 32 -0.34 32.62 4.53
N GLU A 33 -0.49 31.41 5.07
CA GLU A 33 -0.05 31.02 6.40
C GLU A 33 1.01 29.92 6.28
N ARG A 34 2.14 30.09 6.98
CA ARG A 34 3.22 29.11 6.97
C ARG A 34 2.87 27.88 7.78
N LYS A 35 3.02 26.71 7.14
CA LYS A 35 2.79 25.40 7.75
C LYS A 35 4.03 24.52 7.62
N THR A 36 4.19 23.63 8.59
CA THR A 36 5.29 22.64 8.60
C THR A 36 4.70 21.26 8.75
N LYS A 37 5.04 20.36 7.82
CA LYS A 37 4.80 18.94 7.89
C LYS A 37 6.13 18.23 8.19
N LYS A 38 6.23 17.57 9.32
CA LYS A 38 7.43 16.81 9.70
C LYS A 38 7.59 15.59 8.80
N ALA A 39 8.84 15.28 8.43
CA ALA A 39 9.16 14.04 7.74
C ALA A 39 8.88 12.83 8.64
N THR A 40 8.42 11.75 8.01
CA THR A 40 8.26 10.43 8.60
C THR A 40 8.96 9.40 7.71
N CYS A 41 9.01 8.15 8.12
CA CYS A 41 9.53 7.09 7.24
C CYS A 41 8.60 6.76 6.06
N LYS A 42 7.33 7.20 6.09
CA LYS A 42 6.37 7.06 4.98
C LYS A 42 6.35 8.26 4.07
N GLU A 43 6.45 9.45 4.62
CA GLU A 43 6.20 10.70 3.92
C GLU A 43 7.33 11.69 4.14
N ALA A 44 7.67 12.39 3.07
CA ALA A 44 8.60 13.51 3.11
C ALA A 44 8.02 14.65 3.95
N GLY A 45 8.89 15.39 4.64
CA GLY A 45 8.54 16.62 5.31
C GLY A 45 8.46 17.78 4.32
N ALA A 46 7.79 18.84 4.72
CA ALA A 46 7.73 20.07 3.95
C ALA A 46 7.44 21.28 4.82
N ILE A 47 8.02 22.42 4.43
CA ILE A 47 7.59 23.74 4.86
C ILE A 47 6.87 24.36 3.68
N TYR A 48 5.66 24.81 3.87
CA TYR A 48 4.83 25.35 2.81
C TYR A 48 3.94 26.48 3.32
N ASP A 49 3.56 27.35 2.41
CA ASP A 49 2.58 28.40 2.67
C ASP A 49 1.24 27.96 2.05
N GLU A 50 0.18 27.95 2.85
CA GLU A 50 -1.18 27.61 2.42
C GLU A 50 -2.08 28.83 2.55
N CYS A 51 -2.78 29.20 1.49
CA CYS A 51 -3.75 30.28 1.53
C CYS A 51 -4.94 29.87 2.39
N SER A 52 -5.27 30.68 3.40
CA SER A 52 -6.37 30.44 4.32
C SER A 52 -7.75 30.44 3.64
N VAL A 53 -7.87 31.12 2.49
CA VAL A 53 -9.12 31.28 1.74
C VAL A 53 -9.32 30.22 0.67
N CYS A 54 -8.41 30.11 -0.29
CA CYS A 54 -8.56 29.23 -1.46
C CYS A 54 -7.79 27.92 -1.35
N LYS A 55 -6.99 27.72 -0.28
CA LYS A 55 -6.17 26.52 -0.04
C LYS A 55 -5.07 26.29 -1.07
N ASP A 56 -4.71 27.30 -1.83
CA ASP A 56 -3.53 27.27 -2.68
C ASP A 56 -2.27 27.02 -1.84
N VAL A 57 -1.37 26.17 -2.33
CA VAL A 57 -0.18 25.72 -1.60
C VAL A 57 1.09 26.06 -2.37
N GLN A 58 2.01 26.73 -1.70
CA GLN A 58 3.35 27.01 -2.21
C GLN A 58 4.39 26.29 -1.35
N ILE A 59 5.08 25.30 -1.91
CA ILE A 59 6.14 24.55 -1.24
C ILE A 59 7.40 25.42 -1.19
N ILE A 60 7.88 25.68 0.01
CA ILE A 60 9.09 26.47 0.26
C ILE A 60 10.30 25.57 0.38
N GLN A 61 10.17 24.47 1.12
CA GLN A 61 11.25 23.51 1.36
C GLN A 61 10.67 22.12 1.53
N THR A 62 11.39 21.11 1.08
CA THR A 62 11.10 19.70 1.32
C THR A 62 12.21 19.05 2.14
N GLU A 63 11.85 18.09 2.97
CA GLU A 63 12.77 17.22 3.71
C GLU A 63 12.56 15.78 3.24
N ASP A 64 13.64 15.03 3.07
CA ASP A 64 13.54 13.62 2.70
C ASP A 64 12.85 12.79 3.79
N LYS A 65 12.31 11.65 3.37
CA LYS A 65 11.74 10.67 4.32
C LYS A 65 12.80 10.21 5.31
N LEU A 66 12.39 10.02 6.54
CA LEU A 66 13.27 9.42 7.55
C LEU A 66 13.54 7.95 7.21
N PRO A 67 14.72 7.43 7.55
CA PRO A 67 15.00 6.00 7.44
C PRO A 67 14.05 5.18 8.33
N HIS A 68 13.77 3.92 7.91
CA HIS A 68 13.01 3.01 8.74
C HIS A 68 13.82 2.56 9.95
N GLU A 69 13.23 2.62 11.12
CA GLU A 69 13.77 1.99 12.34
C GLU A 69 13.34 0.52 12.35
N LEU A 70 14.25 -0.36 11.89
CA LEU A 70 13.94 -1.75 11.65
C LEU A 70 14.04 -2.58 12.93
N VAL A 71 13.11 -3.51 13.09
CA VAL A 71 13.10 -4.59 14.08
C VAL A 71 13.20 -5.90 13.33
N HIS A 72 14.23 -6.67 13.63
CA HIS A 72 14.46 -7.98 13.04
C HIS A 72 13.59 -9.05 13.68
N HIS A 73 13.07 -9.96 12.86
CA HIS A 73 12.32 -11.14 13.27
C HIS A 73 12.95 -12.38 12.63
N ASP A 74 13.23 -13.37 13.45
CA ASP A 74 13.77 -14.64 12.96
C ASP A 74 12.77 -15.37 12.07
N GLY A 75 13.29 -16.04 11.05
CA GLY A 75 12.49 -16.87 10.14
C GLY A 75 12.01 -18.14 10.81
N LYS A 76 10.94 -18.70 10.28
CA LYS A 76 10.42 -20.00 10.68
C LYS A 76 10.33 -20.89 9.45
N PRO A 77 10.99 -22.07 9.43
CA PRO A 77 10.91 -22.98 8.31
C PRO A 77 9.48 -23.50 8.11
N ALA A 78 9.11 -23.72 6.85
CA ALA A 78 7.85 -24.36 6.52
C ALA A 78 7.84 -25.82 6.98
N GLU A 79 6.68 -26.29 7.44
CA GLU A 79 6.41 -27.67 7.83
C GLU A 79 5.53 -28.36 6.77
N CYS A 80 5.27 -29.65 6.95
CA CYS A 80 4.44 -30.40 6.01
C CYS A 80 3.03 -29.83 5.84
N ILE A 81 2.46 -29.26 6.87
CA ILE A 81 1.07 -28.79 6.95
C ILE A 81 0.94 -27.32 7.37
N LYS A 82 2.06 -26.64 7.63
CA LYS A 82 2.10 -25.24 8.01
C LYS A 82 3.07 -24.50 7.12
N THR A 83 2.66 -23.30 6.71
CA THR A 83 3.56 -22.38 6.04
C THR A 83 4.64 -21.90 7.01
N GLY A 84 5.80 -21.60 6.48
CA GLY A 84 6.86 -20.91 7.19
C GLY A 84 6.98 -19.46 6.71
N TYR A 85 8.03 -18.81 7.13
CA TYR A 85 8.42 -17.48 6.63
C TYR A 85 9.91 -17.27 6.76
N GLU A 86 10.47 -16.51 5.83
CA GLU A 86 11.87 -16.10 5.89
C GLU A 86 12.07 -15.11 7.06
N ALA A 87 13.31 -14.96 7.52
CA ALA A 87 13.62 -13.87 8.44
C ALA A 87 13.24 -12.53 7.78
N TYR A 88 12.64 -11.64 8.52
CA TYR A 88 12.12 -10.39 7.99
C TYR A 88 12.27 -9.24 8.99
N ASP A 89 12.20 -8.05 8.45
CA ASP A 89 12.25 -6.83 9.25
C ASP A 89 10.89 -6.11 9.18
N THR A 90 10.53 -5.47 10.29
CA THR A 90 9.39 -4.55 10.37
C THR A 90 9.86 -3.18 10.84
N CYS A 91 9.18 -2.12 10.44
CA CYS A 91 9.45 -0.79 10.95
C CYS A 91 8.63 -0.53 12.22
N LYS A 92 9.26 0.03 13.27
CA LYS A 92 8.57 0.43 14.51
C LYS A 92 7.51 1.51 14.29
N ASN A 93 7.75 2.40 13.31
CA ASN A 93 7.01 3.65 13.16
C ASN A 93 6.02 3.63 11.98
N CYS A 94 5.97 2.52 11.23
CA CYS A 94 5.05 2.34 10.11
C CYS A 94 4.81 0.86 9.80
N ASP A 95 3.98 0.58 8.81
CA ASP A 95 3.60 -0.76 8.35
C ASP A 95 4.58 -1.39 7.34
N TYR A 96 5.78 -0.81 7.18
CA TYR A 96 6.81 -1.41 6.33
C TYR A 96 7.24 -2.77 6.87
N THR A 97 7.26 -3.77 5.99
CA THR A 97 7.74 -5.11 6.31
C THR A 97 8.38 -5.76 5.09
N THR A 98 9.40 -6.58 5.33
CA THR A 98 9.99 -7.47 4.34
C THR A 98 9.45 -8.91 4.44
N TYR A 99 8.35 -9.11 5.18
CA TYR A 99 7.76 -10.43 5.42
C TYR A 99 7.48 -11.18 4.12
N LYS A 100 7.93 -12.43 4.08
CA LYS A 100 7.71 -13.32 2.96
C LYS A 100 7.35 -14.70 3.47
N GLU A 101 6.17 -15.15 3.11
CA GLU A 101 5.69 -16.47 3.46
C GLU A 101 6.38 -17.56 2.64
N LEU A 102 6.75 -18.65 3.32
CA LEU A 102 7.24 -19.87 2.67
C LEU A 102 6.08 -20.86 2.55
N PRO A 103 5.82 -21.37 1.36
CA PRO A 103 4.75 -22.35 1.15
C PRO A 103 5.01 -23.63 1.93
N ILE A 104 3.95 -24.35 2.25
CA ILE A 104 4.04 -25.70 2.82
C ILE A 104 4.94 -26.59 1.96
N LEU A 105 5.75 -27.43 2.60
CA LEU A 105 6.63 -28.37 1.92
C LEU A 105 5.82 -29.56 1.35
N MET A 106 5.02 -29.29 0.32
CA MET A 106 4.46 -30.38 -0.48
C MET A 106 5.55 -30.95 -1.36
N HIS A 107 5.84 -32.22 -1.22
CA HIS A 107 6.90 -32.93 -1.93
C HIS A 107 6.72 -32.80 -3.46
N LYS A 108 7.47 -31.93 -4.10
CA LYS A 108 7.57 -31.87 -5.58
C LYS A 108 8.00 -33.19 -6.23
N ARG A 109 8.54 -34.15 -5.48
CA ARG A 109 9.03 -35.40 -6.03
C ARG A 109 7.95 -36.42 -6.44
N LEU A 110 6.74 -36.35 -5.87
CA LEU A 110 5.68 -37.28 -6.25
C LEU A 110 4.94 -36.88 -7.53
N PHE A 111 5.05 -35.63 -7.95
CA PHE A 111 4.37 -35.18 -9.17
C PHE A 111 5.11 -35.57 -10.47
N HIS A 112 6.42 -35.88 -10.40
CA HIS A 112 7.20 -36.18 -11.61
C HIS A 112 7.27 -37.66 -11.98
N GLN A 113 6.91 -38.60 -11.12
CA GLN A 113 6.99 -40.03 -11.41
C GLN A 113 5.65 -40.70 -11.73
N HIS A 114 4.50 -40.08 -11.49
CA HIS A 114 3.20 -40.73 -11.70
C HIS A 114 2.27 -40.03 -12.68
N VAL A 115 2.67 -38.97 -13.36
CA VAL A 115 1.86 -38.38 -14.44
C VAL A 115 2.41 -38.77 -15.81
N LYS A 116 2.55 -40.07 -16.06
CA LYS A 116 2.35 -40.66 -17.39
C LYS A 116 0.95 -41.25 -17.48
N VAL A 117 -0.05 -40.59 -16.97
CA VAL A 117 -1.44 -40.94 -17.22
C VAL A 117 -2.10 -39.82 -17.98
N LYS A 118 -2.50 -40.16 -19.18
CA LYS A 118 -3.32 -39.34 -20.07
C LYS A 118 -4.36 -38.54 -19.32
N VAL A 119 -4.37 -37.25 -19.62
CA VAL A 119 -5.45 -36.32 -19.33
C VAL A 119 -6.81 -37.00 -19.49
N ILE A 120 -7.50 -37.20 -18.39
CA ILE A 120 -8.95 -37.30 -18.39
C ILE A 120 -9.44 -36.02 -17.68
N HIS A 121 -9.88 -35.12 -18.48
CA HIS A 121 -10.65 -33.94 -18.13
C HIS A 121 -11.96 -34.46 -17.53
N PHE A 122 -12.20 -34.26 -16.28
CA PHE A 122 -13.42 -34.60 -15.55
C PHE A 122 -13.22 -35.52 -14.33
N ILE A 123 -12.62 -35.02 -13.26
CA ILE A 123 -12.98 -35.46 -11.88
C ILE A 123 -12.77 -34.30 -10.95
N VAL A 124 -13.76 -33.62 -10.76
CA VAL A 124 -14.47 -32.99 -9.67
C VAL A 124 -13.79 -32.94 -8.29
N VAL A 125 -13.82 -31.75 -7.79
CA VAL A 125 -13.42 -31.11 -6.52
C VAL A 125 -13.61 -31.94 -5.22
N GLN A 126 -14.27 -33.07 -5.24
CA GLN A 126 -14.49 -33.91 -4.07
C GLN A 126 -13.29 -34.79 -3.70
N ASP A 127 -12.53 -35.26 -4.68
CA ASP A 127 -11.39 -36.18 -4.46
C ASP A 127 -10.12 -35.46 -3.96
N VAL A 128 -10.00 -34.17 -4.22
CA VAL A 128 -8.86 -33.37 -3.77
C VAL A 128 -8.75 -33.33 -2.24
N LYS A 129 -9.88 -33.28 -1.51
CA LYS A 129 -9.88 -33.28 -0.03
C LYS A 129 -9.41 -34.63 0.53
N ILE A 130 -9.75 -35.75 -0.12
CA ILE A 130 -9.36 -37.10 0.31
C ILE A 130 -7.88 -37.33 -0.01
N VAL A 131 -7.42 -36.94 -1.18
CA VAL A 131 -6.00 -37.02 -1.59
C VAL A 131 -5.13 -36.16 -0.68
N ILE A 132 -5.54 -34.93 -0.36
CA ILE A 132 -4.83 -34.07 0.59
C ILE A 132 -4.78 -34.70 1.98
N LYS A 133 -5.86 -35.38 2.43
CA LYS A 133 -5.91 -36.04 3.75
C LYS A 133 -5.02 -37.26 3.82
N LEU A 134 -4.93 -38.04 2.74
CA LEU A 134 -4.04 -39.20 2.63
C LEU A 134 -2.57 -38.77 2.50
N MET A 135 -2.26 -37.76 1.72
CA MET A 135 -0.92 -37.20 1.60
C MET A 135 -0.42 -36.59 2.92
N LYS A 136 -1.29 -35.95 3.70
CA LYS A 136 -0.97 -35.47 5.04
C LYS A 136 -0.58 -36.58 6.01
N LYS A 137 -1.16 -37.76 5.87
CA LYS A 137 -0.91 -38.92 6.74
C LYS A 137 0.38 -39.65 6.43
N GLN A 138 0.80 -39.71 5.14
CA GLN A 138 2.01 -40.43 4.72
C GLN A 138 3.31 -39.62 4.81
N ASN A 139 3.28 -38.31 4.54
CA ASN A 139 4.50 -37.51 4.47
C ASN A 139 5.05 -36.99 5.80
N CYS A 140 4.21 -36.88 6.84
CA CYS A 140 4.72 -36.52 8.19
C CYS A 140 5.28 -37.71 8.97
N HIS A 141 5.00 -38.95 8.55
CA HIS A 141 5.52 -40.15 9.26
C HIS A 141 6.99 -40.44 8.97
N ILE A 142 7.52 -39.97 7.83
CA ILE A 142 8.90 -40.26 7.41
C ILE A 142 9.92 -39.38 8.19
N LYS A 143 9.54 -38.23 8.70
CA LYS A 143 10.46 -37.37 9.49
C LYS A 143 10.73 -37.90 10.90
N ASN A 144 9.86 -38.76 11.45
CA ASN A 144 10.03 -39.32 12.80
C ASN A 144 10.82 -40.64 12.84
N GLN A 145 11.29 -41.12 11.66
CA GLN A 145 12.09 -42.38 11.61
C GLN A 145 13.55 -42.17 11.24
N ILE A 146 13.99 -40.93 11.03
CA ILE A 146 15.39 -40.60 10.75
C ILE A 146 15.87 -39.56 11.80
N GLY A 147 15.84 -39.94 13.03
CA GLY A 147 16.42 -39.22 14.15
C GLY A 147 17.15 -40.17 15.06
#